data_ba65288bb5abaf30665f832040697bc3
#
_entry.id   ba65288bb5abaf30665f832040697bc3
#
_cell.length_a   1.000
_cell.length_b   1.000
_cell.length_c   1.000
_cell.angle_alpha   90.00
_cell.angle_beta   90.00
_cell.angle_gamma   90.00
#
_symmetry.space_group_name_H-M   'P 1'
#
loop_
_entity.id
_entity.type
_entity.pdbx_description
1 polymer ?
#
loop_
_entity_poly.entity_id
_entity_poly.type
_entity_poly.pdbx_seq_one_letter_code
_entity_poly.pdbx_strand_id
1 'polypeptide(L)'
;MKKMSVVLLMLMMGSIPAWAALGDNVASVDADAQVLNGQHIMAAKVGFNLHQITLKDGSVVNEFVSPAGIVFGISWQSHFAPNLQQLLGSYLTNFQQGQRTHVVPRRVLTVEGDNFVFHSFGLTGNFRGRAFVPGLVPANLTAEVVQ
;
A
#
# COMPACT_ATOMS: atom_id res chain seq x y z
N MET A 1 48.09 -21.78 30.34
CA MET A 1 46.70 -22.12 29.97
C MET A 1 45.96 -20.82 29.62
N LYS A 2 45.84 -20.50 28.33
CA LYS A 2 45.15 -19.32 27.83
C LYS A 2 43.64 -19.67 27.66
N LYS A 3 42.81 -19.03 28.45
CA LYS A 3 41.33 -19.13 28.30
C LYS A 3 40.92 -18.24 27.13
N MET A 4 40.54 -18.86 26.02
CA MET A 4 39.95 -18.20 24.86
C MET A 4 38.49 -17.93 25.15
N SER A 5 38.14 -16.67 25.50
CA SER A 5 36.78 -16.23 25.59
C SER A 5 36.22 -16.03 24.17
N VAL A 6 35.31 -16.93 23.75
CA VAL A 6 34.54 -16.77 22.53
C VAL A 6 33.40 -15.77 22.86
N VAL A 7 33.54 -14.55 22.40
CA VAL A 7 32.47 -13.57 22.43
C VAL A 7 31.51 -13.92 21.26
N LEU A 8 30.37 -14.53 21.60
CA LEU A 8 29.28 -14.79 20.68
C LEU A 8 28.58 -13.46 20.38
N LEU A 9 28.96 -12.83 19.26
CA LEU A 9 28.30 -11.63 18.77
C LEU A 9 26.93 -12.04 18.20
N MET A 10 25.89 -11.92 19.03
CA MET A 10 24.51 -12.14 18.64
C MET A 10 24.07 -10.98 17.74
N LEU A 11 24.11 -11.20 16.41
CA LEU A 11 23.54 -10.29 15.45
C LEU A 11 22.02 -10.26 15.68
N MET A 12 21.52 -9.26 16.38
CA MET A 12 20.10 -8.93 16.39
C MET A 12 19.75 -8.41 14.98
N MET A 13 19.31 -9.30 14.11
CA MET A 13 18.57 -8.93 12.91
C MET A 13 17.22 -8.35 13.38
N GLY A 14 17.20 -7.03 13.56
CA GLY A 14 15.96 -6.29 13.70
C GLY A 14 15.12 -6.55 12.45
N SER A 15 14.04 -7.30 12.57
CA SER A 15 13.04 -7.40 11.52
C SER A 15 12.46 -6.01 11.31
N ILE A 16 12.85 -5.37 10.22
CA ILE A 16 12.19 -4.16 9.72
C ILE A 16 10.78 -4.63 9.39
N PRO A 17 9.70 -4.07 9.96
CA PRO A 17 8.36 -4.42 9.56
C PRO A 17 8.24 -4.15 8.06
N ALA A 18 8.07 -5.22 7.29
CA ALA A 18 7.74 -5.12 5.88
C ALA A 18 6.28 -4.65 5.81
N TRP A 19 6.09 -3.43 5.43
CA TRP A 19 4.78 -2.83 5.22
C TRP A 19 4.32 -3.19 3.81
N ALA A 20 3.12 -3.73 3.63
CA ALA A 20 2.56 -3.90 2.31
C ALA A 20 2.24 -2.52 1.77
N ALA A 21 3.08 -2.08 0.93
CA ALA A 21 2.96 -0.79 0.32
C ALA A 21 2.89 -0.96 -1.19
N LEU A 22 2.35 0.03 -1.83
CA LEU A 22 2.35 0.13 -3.29
C LEU A 22 3.77 -0.12 -3.83
N GLY A 23 3.90 -1.09 -4.75
CA GLY A 23 5.16 -1.51 -5.33
C GLY A 23 5.88 -2.65 -4.60
N ASP A 24 5.41 -3.05 -3.42
CA ASP A 24 6.01 -4.13 -2.64
C ASP A 24 5.53 -5.52 -3.05
N ASN A 25 6.15 -6.55 -2.48
CA ASN A 25 5.81 -7.94 -2.75
C ASN A 25 4.54 -8.37 -1.97
N VAL A 26 3.77 -9.30 -2.54
CA VAL A 26 2.54 -9.85 -1.95
C VAL A 26 2.74 -10.40 -0.52
N ALA A 27 3.93 -10.85 -0.16
CA ALA A 27 4.22 -11.30 1.20
C ALA A 27 4.03 -10.20 2.27
N SER A 28 4.05 -8.94 1.87
CA SER A 28 3.80 -7.79 2.75
C SER A 28 2.31 -7.58 3.06
N VAL A 29 1.39 -8.09 2.22
CA VAL A 29 -0.07 -7.97 2.42
C VAL A 29 -0.55 -8.60 3.73
N ASP A 30 -0.02 -9.78 4.07
CA ASP A 30 -0.36 -10.45 5.32
C ASP A 30 0.15 -9.67 6.54
N ALA A 31 1.31 -9.02 6.40
CA ALA A 31 1.86 -8.15 7.45
C ALA A 31 0.97 -6.92 7.67
N ASP A 32 0.44 -6.31 6.61
CA ASP A 32 -0.50 -5.19 6.70
C ASP A 32 -1.82 -5.60 7.35
N ALA A 33 -2.37 -6.73 6.98
CA ALA A 33 -3.57 -7.26 7.61
C ALA A 33 -3.40 -7.43 9.13
N GLN A 34 -2.22 -7.88 9.57
CA GLN A 34 -1.88 -7.99 10.98
C GLN A 34 -1.73 -6.63 11.66
N VAL A 35 -1.00 -5.70 11.04
CA VAL A 35 -0.79 -4.34 11.57
C VAL A 35 -2.10 -3.58 11.68
N LEU A 36 -2.96 -3.69 10.67
CA LEU A 36 -4.28 -3.07 10.64
C LEU A 36 -5.30 -3.80 11.53
N ASN A 37 -4.93 -4.99 12.07
CA ASN A 37 -5.84 -5.85 12.84
C ASN A 37 -7.16 -6.10 12.09
N GLY A 38 -7.04 -6.30 10.77
CA GLY A 38 -8.13 -6.50 9.83
C GLY A 38 -8.31 -7.97 9.43
N GLN A 39 -9.47 -8.27 8.87
CA GLN A 39 -9.73 -9.54 8.20
C GLN A 39 -9.22 -9.46 6.77
N HIS A 40 -8.38 -10.41 6.37
CA HIS A 40 -7.82 -10.50 5.03
C HIS A 40 -8.53 -11.60 4.22
N ILE A 41 -8.97 -11.25 3.02
CA ILE A 41 -9.57 -12.16 2.04
C ILE A 41 -8.86 -11.93 0.70
N MET A 42 -8.49 -13.02 0.02
CA MET A 42 -7.93 -13.00 -1.32
C MET A 42 -8.94 -13.55 -2.33
N ALA A 43 -9.13 -12.84 -3.43
CA ALA A 43 -9.96 -13.25 -4.55
C ALA A 43 -9.14 -13.22 -5.86
N ALA A 44 -9.03 -14.36 -6.53
CA ALA A 44 -8.43 -14.43 -7.85
C ALA A 44 -9.34 -13.75 -8.88
N LYS A 45 -8.76 -12.85 -9.67
CA LYS A 45 -9.40 -12.13 -10.77
C LYS A 45 -8.67 -12.42 -12.07
N VAL A 46 -9.26 -12.05 -13.18
CA VAL A 46 -8.60 -12.21 -14.49
C VAL A 46 -7.41 -11.25 -14.57
N GLY A 47 -6.22 -11.82 -14.56
CA GLY A 47 -4.97 -11.07 -14.70
C GLY A 47 -4.38 -10.47 -13.41
N PHE A 48 -5.03 -10.63 -12.25
CA PHE A 48 -4.50 -10.18 -10.96
C PHE A 48 -5.18 -10.90 -9.79
N ASN A 49 -4.63 -10.75 -8.60
CA ASN A 49 -5.27 -11.13 -7.35
C ASN A 49 -5.68 -9.89 -6.57
N LEU A 50 -6.91 -9.88 -6.08
CA LEU A 50 -7.42 -8.86 -5.19
C LEU A 50 -7.29 -9.32 -3.75
N HIS A 51 -6.52 -8.59 -2.95
CA HIS A 51 -6.41 -8.78 -1.52
C HIS A 51 -7.22 -7.68 -0.83
N GLN A 52 -8.24 -8.07 -0.07
CA GLN A 52 -9.10 -7.14 0.66
C GLN A 52 -8.87 -7.28 2.14
N ILE A 53 -8.57 -6.17 2.80
CA ILE A 53 -8.40 -6.07 4.25
C ILE A 53 -9.56 -5.25 4.79
N THR A 54 -10.40 -5.87 5.63
CA THR A 54 -11.53 -5.20 6.28
C THR A 54 -11.21 -4.98 7.75
N LEU A 55 -11.22 -3.73 8.17
CA LEU A 55 -10.95 -3.31 9.54
C LEU A 55 -12.20 -3.44 10.42
N LYS A 56 -12.01 -3.43 11.74
CA LYS A 56 -13.11 -3.55 12.72
C LYS A 56 -14.12 -2.40 12.66
N ASP A 57 -13.71 -1.22 12.20
CA ASP A 57 -14.55 -0.04 12.00
C ASP A 57 -15.33 -0.05 10.68
N GLY A 58 -15.18 -1.13 9.88
CA GLY A 58 -15.78 -1.27 8.57
C GLY A 58 -14.99 -0.61 7.43
N SER A 59 -13.85 -0.02 7.72
CA SER A 59 -12.94 0.48 6.69
C SER A 59 -12.38 -0.68 5.85
N VAL A 60 -12.19 -0.45 4.57
CA VAL A 60 -11.71 -1.46 3.61
C VAL A 60 -10.49 -0.91 2.89
N VAL A 61 -9.46 -1.74 2.80
CA VAL A 61 -8.29 -1.53 1.95
C VAL A 61 -8.22 -2.68 0.95
N ASN A 62 -8.11 -2.36 -0.32
CA ASN A 62 -7.91 -3.32 -1.39
C ASN A 62 -6.50 -3.16 -1.95
N GLU A 63 -5.81 -4.26 -2.13
CA GLU A 63 -4.49 -4.33 -2.74
C GLU A 63 -4.56 -5.21 -3.99
N PHE A 64 -4.10 -4.65 -5.09
CA PHE A 64 -4.17 -5.27 -6.41
C PHE A 64 -2.79 -5.83 -6.74
N VAL A 65 -2.68 -7.15 -6.76
CA VAL A 65 -1.42 -7.87 -6.89
C VAL A 65 -1.31 -8.51 -8.28
N SER A 66 -0.24 -8.21 -9.00
CA SER A 66 0.06 -8.79 -10.29
C SER A 66 0.38 -10.29 -10.19
N PRO A 67 0.34 -11.06 -11.30
CA PRO A 67 0.80 -12.44 -11.32
C PRO A 67 2.26 -12.62 -10.89
N ALA A 68 3.08 -11.57 -11.00
CA ALA A 68 4.46 -11.55 -10.52
C ALA A 68 4.56 -11.36 -8.99
N GLY A 69 3.43 -11.21 -8.28
CA GLY A 69 3.41 -11.03 -6.84
C GLY A 69 3.74 -9.61 -6.37
N ILE A 70 3.54 -8.59 -7.21
CA ILE A 70 3.82 -7.19 -6.89
C ILE A 70 2.50 -6.42 -6.76
N VAL A 71 2.37 -5.62 -5.72
CA VAL A 71 1.24 -4.72 -5.49
C VAL A 71 1.34 -3.55 -6.47
N PHE A 72 0.55 -3.57 -7.53
CA PHE A 72 0.55 -2.51 -8.55
C PHE A 72 -0.45 -1.39 -8.28
N GLY A 73 -1.42 -1.63 -7.41
CA GLY A 73 -2.46 -0.66 -7.07
C GLY A 73 -3.05 -0.93 -5.70
N ILE A 74 -3.57 0.12 -5.09
CA ILE A 74 -4.32 0.08 -3.83
C ILE A 74 -5.56 0.96 -3.95
N SER A 75 -6.63 0.60 -3.27
CA SER A 75 -7.78 1.48 -3.05
C SER A 75 -8.26 1.36 -1.61
N TRP A 76 -8.96 2.39 -1.14
CA TRP A 76 -9.48 2.39 0.23
C TRP A 76 -10.82 3.12 0.32
N GLN A 77 -11.58 2.68 1.28
CA GLN A 77 -12.76 3.37 1.78
C GLN A 77 -12.74 3.29 3.30
N SER A 78 -12.72 4.43 3.98
CA SER A 78 -12.54 4.49 5.42
C SER A 78 -13.35 5.61 6.06
N HIS A 79 -13.63 5.46 7.36
CA HIS A 79 -14.29 6.49 8.17
C HIS A 79 -13.33 7.60 8.61
N PHE A 80 -12.04 7.28 8.65
CA PHE A 80 -10.97 8.19 9.05
C PHE A 80 -9.99 8.40 7.91
N ALA A 81 -9.22 9.48 7.97
CA ALA A 81 -8.12 9.71 7.03
C ALA A 81 -7.14 8.52 7.07
N PRO A 82 -6.83 7.89 5.94
CA PRO A 82 -5.95 6.73 5.92
C PRO A 82 -4.51 7.11 6.24
N ASN A 83 -3.74 6.16 6.78
CA ASN A 83 -2.30 6.32 6.93
C ASN A 83 -1.61 6.15 5.56
N LEU A 84 -1.40 7.27 4.88
CA LEU A 84 -0.79 7.25 3.54
C LEU A 84 0.67 6.78 3.56
N GLN A 85 1.40 6.95 4.66
CA GLN A 85 2.75 6.42 4.79
C GLN A 85 2.76 4.89 4.69
N GLN A 86 1.79 4.25 5.33
CA GLN A 86 1.60 2.82 5.26
C GLN A 86 1.17 2.37 3.85
N LEU A 87 0.14 3.00 3.29
CA LEU A 87 -0.43 2.60 2.01
C LEU A 87 0.51 2.84 0.82
N LEU A 88 1.24 3.95 0.81
CA LEU A 88 2.07 4.36 -0.32
C LEU A 88 3.51 3.90 -0.24
N GLY A 89 4.01 3.58 0.97
CA GLY A 89 5.38 3.14 1.18
C GLY A 89 6.42 4.06 0.54
N SER A 90 7.24 3.53 -0.36
CA SER A 90 8.25 4.28 -1.07
C SER A 90 7.69 5.38 -1.99
N TYR A 91 6.44 5.26 -2.43
CA TYR A 91 5.76 6.27 -3.28
C TYR A 91 5.21 7.47 -2.50
N LEU A 92 5.33 7.49 -1.17
CA LEU A 92 4.94 8.66 -0.37
C LEU A 92 5.68 9.92 -0.81
N THR A 93 6.94 9.82 -1.20
CA THR A 93 7.74 10.95 -1.71
C THR A 93 7.16 11.50 -3.02
N ASN A 94 6.75 10.62 -3.93
CA ASN A 94 6.09 11.02 -5.19
C ASN A 94 4.78 11.77 -4.91
N PHE A 95 3.98 11.26 -3.98
CA PHE A 95 2.75 11.92 -3.53
C PHE A 95 3.03 13.32 -2.96
N GLN A 96 3.99 13.45 -2.04
CA GLN A 96 4.35 14.74 -1.44
C GLN A 96 4.88 15.76 -2.45
N GLN A 97 5.67 15.31 -3.43
CA GLN A 97 6.16 16.16 -4.52
C GLN A 97 5.01 16.63 -5.41
N GLY A 98 4.10 15.73 -5.79
CA GLY A 98 2.93 16.05 -6.60
C GLY A 98 1.98 17.03 -5.91
N GLN A 99 1.79 16.93 -4.61
CA GLN A 99 0.97 17.86 -3.85
C GLN A 99 1.48 19.30 -3.87
N ARG A 100 2.80 19.51 -3.96
CA ARG A 100 3.41 20.85 -3.98
C ARG A 100 3.13 21.62 -5.27
N THR A 101 2.79 20.91 -6.34
CA THR A 101 2.57 21.49 -7.67
C THR A 101 1.10 21.78 -7.96
N HIS A 102 0.17 21.27 -7.15
CA HIS A 102 -1.26 21.40 -7.38
C HIS A 102 -1.98 22.06 -6.20
N VAL A 103 -2.53 23.24 -6.42
CA VAL A 103 -3.45 23.90 -5.48
C VAL A 103 -4.86 23.38 -5.78
N VAL A 104 -5.28 22.35 -5.06
CA VAL A 104 -6.62 21.74 -5.20
C VAL A 104 -7.48 21.99 -3.95
N PRO A 105 -8.82 22.01 -4.10
CA PRO A 105 -9.72 22.03 -2.95
C PRO A 105 -9.38 20.91 -1.96
N ARG A 106 -9.38 21.20 -0.67
CA ARG A 106 -8.98 20.25 0.41
C ARG A 106 -9.71 18.91 0.43
N ARG A 107 -10.79 18.76 -0.32
CA ARG A 107 -11.61 17.53 -0.37
C ARG A 107 -11.20 16.55 -1.45
N VAL A 108 -10.53 17.02 -2.48
CA VAL A 108 -10.07 16.21 -3.60
C VAL A 108 -8.58 16.41 -3.74
N LEU A 109 -7.83 15.31 -3.70
CA LEU A 109 -6.39 15.30 -3.96
C LEU A 109 -6.14 14.42 -5.17
N THR A 110 -5.47 14.98 -6.17
CA THR A 110 -5.06 14.27 -7.38
C THR A 110 -3.59 14.52 -7.61
N VAL A 111 -2.84 13.46 -7.79
CA VAL A 111 -1.46 13.49 -8.27
C VAL A 111 -1.40 12.55 -9.47
N GLU A 112 -1.01 13.08 -10.62
CA GLU A 112 -0.87 12.33 -11.85
C GLU A 112 0.55 12.48 -12.39
N GLY A 113 1.21 11.37 -12.62
CA GLY A 113 2.56 11.31 -13.17
C GLY A 113 2.80 9.98 -13.86
N ASP A 114 3.87 9.90 -14.65
CA ASP A 114 4.20 8.71 -15.43
C ASP A 114 4.47 7.49 -14.56
N ASN A 115 4.99 7.70 -13.36
CA ASN A 115 5.41 6.64 -12.44
C ASN A 115 4.49 6.44 -11.23
N PHE A 116 3.49 7.32 -11.05
CA PHE A 116 2.63 7.27 -9.88
C PHE A 116 1.36 8.09 -10.11
N VAL A 117 0.22 7.48 -9.82
CA VAL A 117 -1.09 8.13 -9.87
C VAL A 117 -1.79 7.96 -8.52
N PHE A 118 -2.37 9.04 -8.03
CA PHE A 118 -3.11 9.08 -6.77
C PHE A 118 -4.35 9.94 -6.91
N HIS A 119 -5.49 9.38 -6.54
CA HIS A 119 -6.75 10.10 -6.47
C HIS A 119 -7.39 9.84 -5.11
N SER A 120 -7.79 10.88 -4.41
CA SER A 120 -8.57 10.71 -3.19
C SER A 120 -9.66 11.77 -3.04
N PHE A 121 -10.69 11.37 -2.32
CA PHE A 121 -11.78 12.23 -1.90
C PHE A 121 -11.96 12.06 -0.39
N GLY A 122 -12.04 13.17 0.34
CA GLY A 122 -12.18 13.17 1.81
C GLY A 122 -13.33 14.06 2.27
N LEU A 123 -14.29 13.46 2.93
CA LEU A 123 -15.28 14.11 3.80
C LEU A 123 -15.20 13.46 5.17
N THR A 124 -15.57 14.17 6.21
CA THR A 124 -15.64 13.62 7.57
C THR A 124 -16.50 12.35 7.58
N GLY A 125 -15.93 11.25 8.01
CA GLY A 125 -16.59 9.94 8.03
C GLY A 125 -16.65 9.20 6.69
N ASN A 126 -16.09 9.76 5.61
CA ASN A 126 -16.07 9.13 4.29
C ASN A 126 -14.81 9.55 3.50
N PHE A 127 -13.75 8.80 3.70
CA PHE A 127 -12.50 8.95 2.97
C PHE A 127 -12.38 7.79 1.98
N ARG A 128 -12.16 8.09 0.72
CA ARG A 128 -11.94 7.09 -0.31
C ARG A 128 -10.86 7.53 -1.27
N GLY A 129 -10.18 6.58 -1.85
CA GLY A 129 -9.19 6.89 -2.86
C GLY A 129 -8.55 5.66 -3.46
N ARG A 130 -7.67 5.91 -4.39
CA ARG A 130 -6.86 4.89 -5.05
C ARG A 130 -5.49 5.45 -5.39
N ALA A 131 -4.52 4.57 -5.45
CA ALA A 131 -3.21 4.86 -6.00
C ALA A 131 -2.71 3.66 -6.80
N PHE A 132 -1.95 3.90 -7.84
CA PHE A 132 -1.34 2.84 -8.64
C PHE A 132 -0.07 3.32 -9.33
N VAL A 133 0.75 2.36 -9.72
CA VAL A 133 1.98 2.57 -10.48
C VAL A 133 1.74 2.11 -11.91
N PRO A 134 1.61 3.01 -12.91
CA PRO A 134 1.28 2.64 -14.27
C PRO A 134 2.22 1.57 -14.87
N GLY A 135 3.50 1.67 -14.58
CA GLY A 135 4.51 0.71 -15.05
C GLY A 135 4.44 -0.68 -14.43
N LEU A 136 3.67 -0.87 -13.35
CA LEU A 136 3.47 -2.17 -12.68
C LEU A 136 2.12 -2.81 -13.02
N VAL A 137 1.22 -2.07 -13.66
CA VAL A 137 -0.07 -2.62 -14.11
C VAL A 137 0.20 -3.69 -15.17
N PRO A 138 -0.34 -4.92 -15.02
CA PRO A 138 -0.19 -5.96 -16.02
C PRO A 138 -0.65 -5.51 -17.42
N ALA A 139 0.09 -5.87 -18.46
CA ALA A 139 -0.12 -5.38 -19.84
C ALA A 139 -1.52 -5.69 -20.42
N ASN A 140 -2.20 -6.70 -19.88
CA ASN A 140 -3.55 -7.10 -20.28
C ASN A 140 -4.66 -6.40 -19.49
N LEU A 141 -4.30 -5.48 -18.60
CA LEU A 141 -5.23 -4.72 -17.75
C LEU A 141 -5.13 -3.22 -18.02
N THR A 142 -6.18 -2.51 -17.67
CA THR A 142 -6.17 -1.05 -17.56
C THR A 142 -6.14 -0.65 -16.08
N ALA A 143 -5.61 0.52 -15.77
CA ALA A 143 -5.56 1.04 -14.40
C ALA A 143 -6.96 1.25 -13.78
N GLU A 144 -8.03 1.18 -14.57
CA GLU A 144 -9.42 1.27 -14.11
C GLU A 144 -9.84 0.11 -13.21
N VAL A 145 -9.09 -1.02 -13.20
CA VAL A 145 -9.37 -2.12 -12.28
C VAL A 145 -9.14 -1.72 -10.82
N VAL A 146 -8.30 -0.70 -10.57
CA VAL A 146 -8.02 -0.16 -9.24
C VAL A 146 -9.15 0.79 -8.82
N GLN A 147 -10.16 0.23 -8.13
CA GLN A 147 -11.36 0.96 -7.68
C GLN A 147 -11.62 0.72 -6.20
#